data_8b01a9c9e86acd2d1735b7f12e4383cf
#
_entry.id   8b01a9c9e86acd2d1735b7f12e4383cf
#
_cell.length_a   1.000
_cell.length_b   1.000
_cell.length_c   1.000
_cell.angle_alpha   90.00
_cell.angle_beta   90.00
_cell.angle_gamma   90.00
#
_symmetry.space_group_name_H-M   'P 1'
#
loop_
_entity.id
_entity.type
_entity.pdbx_description
1 polymer ?
#
loop_
_entity_poly.entity_id
_entity_poly.type
_entity_poly.pdbx_seq_one_letter_code
_entity_poly.pdbx_strand_id
1 'polypeptide(L)'
;LXVLIVGGGPAGSLTAINLGKKADVKLIESKSRVGFPVKCGGLISERCYSELKKYGVDAKLNKIKGAFVFSPSGDFVELFGKTGAVVVERKIMDLQLLKMASKTTEVILGARYVDSNDRKAKVIVSGDEKFFEFDYLVGADGVESKVALTFGFQRPLIYTGLQYLVEFEPIDKNMVELYFGSKYSNGFFAYSIPICESFARVGVISINSPKLYLDNLLKKHPSVSERVGKSIMEINMGAVPLSLVNFVKDNVALIGDAAGMVKPYTGGGIYYLLRAAELLGNSFPSLIDFKKEYLKEFKREYGVGEKIRKLYRILKDEDYDFLVKLSKDIDFSEVDMDRPSTALNIIPKLLKVAGRPKIIFEMIKAFL
;
A
#
# COMPACT_ATOMS: atom_id res chain seq x y z
N LEU A 1 -1.32 4.07 -31.28
CA LEU A 1 -1.06 5.09 -30.27
C LEU A 1 0.15 4.70 -29.38
N UNK A 2 1.11 5.51 -28.96
CA UNK A 2 2.06 5.31 -28.28
C UNK A 2 1.78 5.64 -27.03
N VAL A 3 2.13 4.91 -26.27
CA VAL A 3 2.07 5.17 -24.84
C VAL A 3 3.46 4.99 -24.24
N LEU A 4 3.90 6.00 -23.49
CA LEU A 4 5.13 5.89 -22.71
C LEU A 4 4.75 5.72 -21.24
N ILE A 5 5.28 4.66 -20.60
CA ILE A 5 5.09 4.42 -19.17
C ILE A 5 6.42 4.64 -18.48
N VAL A 6 6.41 5.46 -17.43
CA VAL A 6 7.60 5.75 -16.63
C VAL A 6 7.49 5.00 -15.30
N GLY A 7 8.37 4.03 -15.10
CA GLY A 7 8.40 3.21 -13.90
C GLY A 7 8.09 1.75 -14.16
N GLY A 8 8.99 0.86 -13.74
CA GLY A 8 8.89 -0.58 -13.97
C GLY A 8 8.51 -1.40 -12.74
N GLY A 9 7.95 -0.76 -11.72
CA GLY A 9 7.39 -1.48 -10.59
C GLY A 9 6.03 -2.08 -10.92
N PRO A 10 5.30 -2.55 -9.91
CA PRO A 10 4.01 -3.18 -10.17
C PRO A 10 3.02 -2.29 -10.92
N ALA A 11 2.97 -1.00 -10.57
CA ALA A 11 2.03 -0.09 -11.23
C ALA A 11 2.32 0.02 -12.73
N GLY A 12 3.60 0.22 -13.08
CA GLY A 12 3.97 0.35 -14.48
C GLY A 12 3.83 -0.95 -15.24
N SER A 13 4.25 -2.06 -14.63
CA SER A 13 4.17 -3.36 -15.29
C SER A 13 2.72 -3.78 -15.53
N LEU A 14 1.86 -3.64 -14.53
CA LEU A 14 0.45 -3.99 -14.70
C LEU A 14 -0.24 -3.10 -15.74
N THR A 15 0.12 -1.82 -15.76
CA THR A 15 -0.39 -0.91 -16.79
C THR A 15 0.06 -1.36 -18.18
N ALA A 16 1.33 -1.69 -18.33
CA ALA A 16 1.87 -2.14 -19.62
C ALA A 16 1.14 -3.40 -20.09
N ILE A 17 0.93 -4.36 -19.19
CA ILE A 17 0.24 -5.59 -19.55
C ILE A 17 -1.18 -5.29 -20.06
N ASN A 18 -1.88 -4.43 -19.35
CA ASN A 18 -3.27 -4.13 -19.70
C ASN A 18 -3.41 -3.25 -20.94
N LEU A 19 -2.38 -2.51 -21.30
CA LEU A 19 -2.40 -1.67 -22.51
C LEU A 19 -1.75 -2.33 -23.71
N GLY A 20 -0.94 -3.36 -23.51
CA GLY A 20 -0.08 -3.89 -24.57
C GLY A 20 -0.80 -4.46 -25.78
N LYS A 21 -2.09 -4.76 -25.64
CA LYS A 21 -2.87 -5.27 -26.76
C LYS A 21 -3.64 -4.15 -27.48
N LYS A 22 -3.65 -2.94 -26.91
CA LYS A 22 -4.43 -1.82 -27.45
C LYS A 22 -3.56 -0.70 -27.98
N ALA A 23 -2.28 -0.71 -27.61
CA ALA A 23 -1.40 0.42 -27.91
C ALA A 23 0.01 -0.08 -28.12
N ASP A 24 0.83 0.79 -28.70
CA ASP A 24 2.26 0.56 -28.84
C ASP A 24 2.92 1.14 -27.59
N VAL A 25 3.28 0.25 -26.66
CA VAL A 25 3.69 0.64 -25.32
C VAL A 25 5.21 0.52 -25.16
N LYS A 26 5.81 1.56 -24.62
CA LYS A 26 7.21 1.56 -24.20
C LYS A 26 7.24 1.86 -22.71
N LEU A 27 7.94 1.02 -21.95
CA LEU A 27 8.07 1.17 -20.50
C LEU A 27 9.53 1.44 -20.20
N ILE A 28 9.81 2.52 -19.49
CA ILE A 28 11.18 2.84 -19.08
C ILE A 28 11.31 2.73 -17.57
N GLU A 29 12.45 2.22 -17.13
CA GLU A 29 12.75 2.02 -15.72
C GLU A 29 14.17 2.51 -15.44
N SER A 30 14.34 3.35 -14.43
CA SER A 30 15.63 3.95 -14.15
C SER A 30 16.65 2.96 -13.60
N LYS A 31 16.21 1.94 -12.89
CA LYS A 31 17.10 0.94 -12.32
C LYS A 31 17.44 -0.12 -13.34
N SER A 32 18.58 -0.77 -13.15
CA SER A 32 18.96 -1.91 -13.97
C SER A 32 18.30 -3.20 -13.47
N ARG A 33 17.74 -3.19 -12.25
CA ARG A 33 17.02 -4.33 -11.65
C ARG A 33 15.79 -3.81 -10.93
N VAL A 34 14.65 -4.45 -11.16
CA VAL A 34 13.42 -4.13 -10.43
C VAL A 34 13.32 -4.99 -9.17
N GLY A 35 12.50 -4.53 -8.22
CA GLY A 35 12.25 -5.26 -6.99
C GLY A 35 13.22 -4.93 -5.87
N PHE A 36 14.18 -4.05 -6.10
CA PHE A 36 15.18 -3.65 -5.13
C PHE A 36 15.29 -2.13 -5.09
N PRO A 37 15.29 -1.49 -3.89
CA PRO A 37 14.95 -2.08 -2.60
C PRO A 37 13.44 -2.26 -2.45
N VAL A 38 13.06 -3.16 -1.57
CA VAL A 38 11.65 -3.41 -1.28
C VAL A 38 11.20 -2.45 -0.17
N LYS A 39 10.09 -1.76 -0.39
CA LYS A 39 9.60 -0.77 0.57
C LYS A 39 8.20 -1.07 1.08
N CYS A 40 7.79 -2.33 1.03
CA CYS A 40 6.43 -2.74 1.30
C CYS A 40 6.42 -3.93 2.25
N GLY A 41 5.42 -4.02 3.11
CA GLY A 41 5.23 -5.18 3.97
C GLY A 41 4.88 -6.44 3.21
N GLY A 42 4.32 -6.30 2.02
CA GLY A 42 4.02 -7.43 1.17
C GLY A 42 2.77 -8.21 1.58
N LEU A 43 1.89 -7.61 2.35
CA LEU A 43 0.66 -8.27 2.80
C LEU A 43 -0.49 -7.84 1.89
N ILE A 44 -1.10 -8.80 1.21
CA ILE A 44 -2.21 -8.53 0.29
C ILE A 44 -3.34 -9.53 0.55
N SER A 45 -4.56 -9.16 0.17
CA SER A 45 -5.70 -10.08 0.37
C SER A 45 -5.56 -11.31 -0.52
N GLU A 46 -6.23 -12.39 -0.12
CA GLU A 46 -6.28 -13.60 -0.95
C GLU A 46 -6.87 -13.30 -2.33
N ARG A 47 -7.89 -12.42 -2.39
CA ARG A 47 -8.49 -12.01 -3.66
C ARG A 47 -7.44 -11.34 -4.55
N CYS A 48 -6.69 -10.42 -3.98
CA CYS A 48 -5.65 -9.71 -4.72
C CYS A 48 -4.61 -10.70 -5.25
N TYR A 49 -4.17 -11.62 -4.41
CA TYR A 49 -3.17 -12.60 -4.83
C TYR A 49 -3.69 -13.50 -5.96
N SER A 50 -4.96 -13.90 -5.87
CA SER A 50 -5.58 -14.72 -6.93
C SER A 50 -5.57 -13.97 -8.26
N GLU A 51 -5.85 -12.66 -8.24
CA GLU A 51 -5.81 -11.86 -9.46
C GLU A 51 -4.39 -11.75 -9.98
N LEU A 52 -3.42 -11.54 -9.10
CA LEU A 52 -2.01 -11.42 -9.52
C LEU A 52 -1.49 -12.73 -10.11
N LYS A 53 -1.98 -13.87 -9.65
CA LYS A 53 -1.58 -15.15 -10.24
C LYS A 53 -1.93 -15.22 -11.72
N LYS A 54 -3.03 -14.59 -12.13
CA LYS A 54 -3.40 -14.53 -13.55
C LYS A 54 -2.39 -13.74 -14.37
N TYR A 55 -1.61 -12.87 -13.73
CA TYR A 55 -0.54 -12.10 -14.37
C TYR A 55 0.82 -12.79 -14.25
N GLY A 56 0.85 -14.04 -13.82
CA GLY A 56 2.10 -14.79 -13.74
C GLY A 56 2.84 -14.67 -12.42
N VAL A 57 2.19 -14.12 -11.39
CA VAL A 57 2.84 -13.99 -10.09
C VAL A 57 2.78 -15.32 -9.33
N ASP A 58 3.94 -15.72 -8.79
CA ASP A 58 4.07 -16.87 -7.91
C ASP A 58 5.15 -16.50 -6.90
N ALA A 59 4.73 -15.81 -5.84
CA ALA A 59 5.68 -15.17 -4.92
C ALA A 59 5.22 -15.27 -3.46
N LYS A 60 4.39 -16.24 -3.14
CA LYS A 60 3.87 -16.39 -1.78
C LYS A 60 4.93 -16.88 -0.82
N LEU A 61 5.06 -16.20 0.32
CA LEU A 61 5.94 -16.62 1.42
C LEU A 61 5.15 -17.25 2.57
N ASN A 62 3.93 -16.75 2.83
CA ASN A 62 3.18 -17.18 3.99
C ASN A 62 1.71 -16.86 3.78
N LYS A 63 0.87 -17.57 4.51
CA LYS A 63 -0.58 -17.37 4.51
C LYS A 63 -1.00 -16.79 5.85
N ILE A 64 -1.84 -15.77 5.82
CA ILE A 64 -2.29 -15.07 7.04
C ILE A 64 -3.80 -15.25 7.15
N LYS A 65 -4.25 -15.65 8.34
CA LYS A 65 -5.69 -15.87 8.59
C LYS A 65 -6.33 -14.74 9.40
N GLY A 66 -5.52 -13.88 10.03
CA GLY A 66 -6.08 -12.82 10.85
C GLY A 66 -5.00 -11.96 11.48
N ALA A 67 -5.39 -11.18 12.47
CA ALA A 67 -4.51 -10.25 13.14
C ALA A 67 -4.71 -10.27 14.65
N PHE A 68 -3.61 -10.12 15.38
CA PHE A 68 -3.66 -9.74 16.79
C PHE A 68 -3.49 -8.22 16.84
N VAL A 69 -4.46 -7.55 17.45
CA VAL A 69 -4.41 -6.09 17.56
C VAL A 69 -4.14 -5.74 19.03
N PHE A 70 -2.98 -5.13 19.27
CA PHE A 70 -2.52 -4.79 20.61
C PHE A 70 -2.82 -3.33 20.92
N SER A 71 -3.36 -3.09 22.09
CA SER A 71 -3.51 -1.74 22.62
C SER A 71 -2.24 -1.32 23.37
N PRO A 72 -2.11 -0.04 23.72
CA PRO A 72 -0.89 0.44 24.42
C PRO A 72 -0.56 -0.31 25.70
N SER A 73 -1.55 -0.81 26.43
CA SER A 73 -1.31 -1.54 27.69
C SER A 73 -0.75 -2.92 27.47
N GLY A 74 -0.77 -3.42 26.21
CA GLY A 74 -0.34 -4.78 25.91
C GLY A 74 -1.47 -5.79 25.82
N ASP A 75 -2.69 -5.40 26.14
CA ASP A 75 -3.87 -6.24 25.90
C ASP A 75 -4.09 -6.38 24.41
N PHE A 76 -4.73 -7.46 23.99
CA PHE A 76 -4.95 -7.66 22.55
C PHE A 76 -6.24 -8.39 22.27
N VAL A 77 -6.66 -8.30 21.02
CA VAL A 77 -7.84 -8.99 20.50
C VAL A 77 -7.45 -9.69 19.21
N GLU A 78 -8.05 -10.84 18.96
CA GLU A 78 -7.88 -11.54 17.68
C GLU A 78 -8.96 -11.09 16.72
N LEU A 79 -8.57 -10.70 15.52
CA LEU A 79 -9.52 -10.28 14.49
C LEU A 79 -9.38 -11.19 13.28
N PHE A 80 -10.49 -11.70 12.80
CA PHE A 80 -10.57 -12.48 11.57
C PHE A 80 -11.54 -11.77 10.64
N GLY A 81 -11.04 -11.33 9.48
CA GLY A 81 -11.89 -10.63 8.54
C GLY A 81 -12.61 -11.58 7.59
N LYS A 82 -13.17 -10.98 6.53
CA LYS A 82 -13.96 -11.73 5.55
C LYS A 82 -13.13 -12.74 4.80
N THR A 83 -11.88 -12.38 4.46
CA THR A 83 -10.95 -13.27 3.76
C THR A 83 -9.60 -13.21 4.45
N GLY A 84 -8.77 -14.20 4.16
CA GLY A 84 -7.39 -14.20 4.61
C GLY A 84 -6.50 -13.33 3.73
N ALA A 85 -5.21 -13.42 4.01
CA ALA A 85 -4.22 -12.62 3.30
C ALA A 85 -3.02 -13.51 2.96
N VAL A 86 -2.14 -12.96 2.13
CA VAL A 86 -0.93 -13.65 1.67
C VAL A 86 0.22 -12.68 1.85
N VAL A 87 1.35 -13.17 2.36
CA VAL A 87 2.59 -12.41 2.40
C VAL A 87 3.38 -12.77 1.15
N VAL A 88 3.77 -11.77 0.37
CA VAL A 88 4.49 -12.00 -0.87
C VAL A 88 5.91 -11.47 -0.81
N GLU A 89 6.78 -12.04 -1.63
CA GLU A 89 8.13 -11.54 -1.84
C GLU A 89 8.11 -10.57 -3.03
N ARG A 90 8.20 -9.28 -2.71
CA ARG A 90 8.09 -8.24 -3.73
C ARG A 90 9.23 -8.29 -4.76
N LYS A 91 10.42 -8.75 -4.33
CA LYS A 91 11.54 -8.89 -5.27
C LYS A 91 11.19 -9.84 -6.40
N ILE A 92 10.50 -10.94 -6.06
CA ILE A 92 10.07 -11.92 -7.04
C ILE A 92 8.86 -11.43 -7.82
N MET A 93 7.86 -10.92 -7.11
CA MET A 93 6.62 -10.47 -7.72
C MET A 93 6.88 -9.36 -8.76
N ASP A 94 7.68 -8.36 -8.38
CA ASP A 94 7.94 -7.23 -9.27
C ASP A 94 8.64 -7.69 -10.55
N LEU A 95 9.60 -8.61 -10.42
CA LEU A 95 10.31 -9.14 -11.58
C LEU A 95 9.37 -9.96 -12.47
N GLN A 96 8.52 -10.78 -11.87
CA GLN A 96 7.56 -11.57 -12.63
C GLN A 96 6.60 -10.71 -13.43
N LEU A 97 6.12 -9.62 -12.82
CA LEU A 97 5.22 -8.71 -13.51
C LEU A 97 5.94 -8.01 -14.67
N LEU A 98 7.18 -7.59 -14.46
CA LEU A 98 7.93 -6.94 -15.53
C LEU A 98 8.19 -7.91 -16.70
N LYS A 99 8.51 -9.18 -16.40
CA LYS A 99 8.68 -10.18 -17.44
C LYS A 99 7.40 -10.37 -18.23
N MET A 100 6.27 -10.40 -17.56
CA MET A 100 4.99 -10.53 -18.26
C MET A 100 4.74 -9.32 -19.15
N ALA A 101 5.04 -8.12 -18.66
CA ALA A 101 4.88 -6.89 -19.44
C ALA A 101 5.76 -6.92 -20.69
N SER A 102 6.96 -7.48 -20.60
CA SER A 102 7.89 -7.49 -21.72
C SER A 102 7.44 -8.38 -22.88
N LYS A 103 6.44 -9.21 -22.65
CA LYS A 103 5.90 -10.06 -23.74
C LYS A 103 5.11 -9.24 -24.76
N THR A 104 4.54 -8.10 -24.37
CA THR A 104 3.70 -7.30 -25.25
C THR A 104 4.14 -5.85 -25.34
N THR A 105 5.18 -5.45 -24.60
CA THR A 105 5.66 -4.07 -24.61
C THR A 105 7.17 -4.03 -24.68
N GLU A 106 7.71 -2.91 -25.14
CA GLU A 106 9.16 -2.69 -25.12
C GLU A 106 9.55 -2.17 -23.76
N VAL A 107 10.45 -2.87 -23.07
CA VAL A 107 10.94 -2.49 -21.74
C VAL A 107 12.40 -2.05 -21.86
N ILE A 108 12.71 -0.86 -21.37
CA ILE A 108 14.06 -0.32 -21.39
C ILE A 108 14.49 -0.06 -19.95
N LEU A 109 15.48 -0.83 -19.48
CA LEU A 109 16.06 -0.64 -18.15
C LEU A 109 17.20 0.37 -18.21
N GLY A 110 17.55 0.96 -17.09
CA GLY A 110 18.59 1.96 -17.03
C GLY A 110 18.23 3.25 -17.77
N ALA A 111 16.95 3.53 -17.87
CA ALA A 111 16.42 4.67 -18.61
C ALA A 111 15.67 5.58 -17.63
N ARG A 112 16.20 6.78 -17.43
CA ARG A 112 15.70 7.72 -16.42
C ARG A 112 14.96 8.88 -17.08
N TYR A 113 13.68 8.99 -16.78
CA TYR A 113 12.88 10.14 -17.22
C TYR A 113 13.40 11.42 -16.55
N VAL A 114 13.56 12.46 -17.35
CA VAL A 114 14.05 13.73 -16.84
C VAL A 114 12.99 14.83 -16.92
N ASP A 115 12.34 14.93 -18.07
CA ASP A 115 11.38 16.02 -18.31
C ASP A 115 10.59 15.69 -19.57
N SER A 116 9.53 16.43 -19.82
CA SER A 116 8.80 16.26 -21.08
C SER A 116 7.88 17.44 -21.34
N ASN A 117 7.47 17.59 -22.60
CA ASN A 117 6.28 18.35 -22.92
C ASN A 117 5.13 17.33 -23.11
N ASP A 118 4.05 17.75 -23.75
CA ASP A 118 2.87 16.88 -23.86
C ASP A 118 3.00 15.80 -24.94
N ARG A 119 4.12 15.73 -25.63
CA ARG A 119 4.30 14.80 -26.75
C ARG A 119 5.66 14.12 -26.78
N LYS A 120 6.64 14.61 -26.04
CA LYS A 120 8.01 14.10 -26.16
C LYS A 120 8.70 14.17 -24.80
N ALA A 121 9.29 13.08 -24.39
CA ALA A 121 10.01 12.96 -23.13
C ALA A 121 11.52 12.92 -23.35
N LYS A 122 12.24 13.60 -22.48
CA LYS A 122 13.69 13.51 -22.41
C LYS A 122 14.05 12.42 -21.40
N VAL A 123 14.86 11.46 -21.82
CA VAL A 123 15.23 10.28 -21.03
C VAL A 123 16.74 10.10 -21.14
N ILE A 124 17.39 9.79 -20.02
CA ILE A 124 18.81 9.46 -20.02
C ILE A 124 18.92 7.94 -20.03
N VAL A 125 19.50 7.39 -21.08
CA VAL A 125 19.69 5.94 -21.25
C VAL A 125 21.19 5.67 -21.33
N SER A 126 21.73 4.98 -20.32
CA SER A 126 23.16 4.67 -20.28
C SER A 126 24.03 5.92 -20.45
N GLY A 127 23.63 7.01 -19.82
CA GLY A 127 24.37 8.26 -19.85
C GLY A 127 24.08 9.16 -21.04
N ASP A 128 23.36 8.68 -22.04
CA ASP A 128 23.05 9.45 -23.24
C ASP A 128 21.63 9.97 -23.19
N GLU A 129 21.47 11.21 -23.64
CA GLU A 129 20.17 11.84 -23.72
C GLU A 129 19.41 11.32 -24.94
N LYS A 130 18.20 10.87 -24.71
CA LYS A 130 17.33 10.40 -25.79
C LYS A 130 15.95 11.01 -25.62
N PHE A 131 15.21 11.06 -26.74
CA PHE A 131 13.85 11.60 -26.73
C PHE A 131 12.89 10.54 -27.23
N PHE A 132 11.81 10.36 -26.47
CA PHE A 132 10.76 9.40 -26.82
C PHE A 132 9.45 10.15 -27.04
N GLU A 133 8.84 9.95 -28.19
CA GLU A 133 7.56 10.54 -28.51
C GLU A 133 6.44 9.67 -27.97
N PHE A 134 5.33 10.29 -27.64
CA PHE A 134 4.16 9.56 -27.13
C PHE A 134 2.87 10.33 -27.45
N ASP A 135 1.79 9.59 -27.52
CA ASP A 135 0.45 10.16 -27.53
C ASP A 135 -0.11 10.27 -26.10
N TYR A 136 0.24 9.33 -25.25
CA TYR A 136 -0.15 9.29 -23.85
C TYR A 136 1.06 8.99 -22.99
N LEU A 137 1.08 9.59 -21.81
CA LEU A 137 2.16 9.39 -20.84
C LEU A 137 1.55 8.88 -19.53
N VAL A 138 2.12 7.81 -18.98
CA VAL A 138 1.70 7.27 -17.68
C VAL A 138 2.85 7.37 -16.71
N GLY A 139 2.64 8.12 -15.62
CA GLY A 139 3.60 8.20 -14.52
C GLY A 139 3.30 7.11 -13.49
N ALA A 140 4.14 6.08 -13.49
CA ALA A 140 4.08 4.99 -12.52
C ALA A 140 5.39 4.95 -11.75
N ASP A 141 5.94 6.12 -11.46
CA ASP A 141 7.31 6.31 -11.01
C ASP A 141 7.39 6.64 -9.52
N GLY A 142 6.38 6.21 -8.76
CA GLY A 142 6.48 6.19 -7.31
C GLY A 142 6.14 7.50 -6.65
N VAL A 143 6.40 7.54 -5.36
CA VAL A 143 5.94 8.64 -4.51
C VAL A 143 6.65 9.96 -4.84
N GLU A 144 7.85 9.89 -5.42
CA GLU A 144 8.58 11.09 -5.84
C GLU A 144 8.50 11.31 -7.34
N SER A 145 7.36 11.00 -7.92
CA SER A 145 7.13 11.01 -9.36
C SER A 145 7.61 12.29 -10.02
N LYS A 146 8.52 12.16 -10.98
CA LYS A 146 8.95 13.28 -11.82
C LYS A 146 7.90 13.61 -12.88
N VAL A 147 7.13 12.63 -13.31
CA VAL A 147 6.02 12.91 -14.21
C VAL A 147 5.01 13.82 -13.52
N ALA A 148 4.68 13.51 -12.27
CA ALA A 148 3.76 14.36 -11.50
C ALA A 148 4.32 15.78 -11.36
N LEU A 149 5.61 15.89 -11.07
CA LEU A 149 6.25 17.20 -10.92
C LEU A 149 6.22 17.98 -12.25
N THR A 150 6.55 17.31 -13.35
CA THR A 150 6.59 17.94 -14.67
C THR A 150 5.26 18.60 -15.03
N PHE A 151 4.15 17.92 -14.72
CA PHE A 151 2.83 18.37 -15.17
C PHE A 151 2.03 19.04 -14.08
N GLY A 152 2.65 19.33 -12.93
CA GLY A 152 1.99 20.10 -11.88
C GLY A 152 0.90 19.38 -11.14
N PHE A 153 0.97 18.05 -11.03
CA PHE A 153 0.04 17.30 -10.20
C PHE A 153 0.32 17.58 -8.72
N GLN A 154 -0.74 17.57 -7.92
CA GLN A 154 -0.61 17.67 -6.48
C GLN A 154 0.08 16.42 -5.92
N ARG A 155 0.85 16.58 -4.84
CA ARG A 155 1.51 15.45 -4.19
C ARG A 155 0.59 14.84 -3.13
N PRO A 156 0.60 13.52 -2.96
CA PRO A 156 -0.16 12.90 -1.87
C PRO A 156 0.36 13.30 -0.49
N LEU A 157 -0.49 13.16 0.53
CA LEU A 157 -0.05 13.23 1.92
C LEU A 157 0.95 12.10 2.17
N ILE A 158 2.07 12.42 2.81
CA ILE A 158 3.17 11.48 3.01
C ILE A 158 3.42 11.26 4.49
N TYR A 159 3.41 9.99 4.93
CA TYR A 159 3.99 9.60 6.21
C TYR A 159 5.28 8.84 5.92
N THR A 160 6.05 8.55 6.95
CA THR A 160 7.31 7.79 6.79
C THR A 160 7.15 6.38 7.30
N GLY A 161 7.76 5.44 6.59
CA GLY A 161 7.79 4.04 7.00
C GLY A 161 9.20 3.56 7.21
N LEU A 162 9.37 2.67 8.20
CA LEU A 162 10.63 1.99 8.46
C LEU A 162 10.31 0.55 8.79
N GLN A 163 11.00 -0.38 8.16
CA GLN A 163 10.72 -1.80 8.33
C GLN A 163 12.03 -2.59 8.36
N TYR A 164 12.11 -3.50 9.31
CA TYR A 164 13.23 -4.43 9.41
C TYR A 164 12.76 -5.85 9.12
N LEU A 165 13.58 -6.63 8.44
CA LEU A 165 13.43 -8.08 8.43
C LEU A 165 14.27 -8.60 9.58
N VAL A 166 13.64 -9.22 10.58
CA VAL A 166 14.31 -9.61 11.80
C VAL A 166 13.96 -11.04 12.18
N GLU A 167 14.84 -11.63 12.96
CA GLU A 167 14.56 -12.87 13.67
C GLU A 167 13.45 -12.57 14.67
N PHE A 168 12.40 -13.38 14.67
CA PHE A 168 11.20 -13.08 15.45
C PHE A 168 10.41 -14.36 15.70
N GLU A 169 9.89 -14.48 16.89
CA GLU A 169 9.04 -15.62 17.25
C GLU A 169 7.59 -15.13 17.25
N PRO A 170 6.82 -15.39 16.18
CA PRO A 170 5.42 -14.98 16.17
C PRO A 170 4.61 -15.73 17.23
N ILE A 171 3.59 -15.11 17.75
CA ILE A 171 2.61 -15.83 18.57
C ILE A 171 1.99 -16.93 17.74
N ASP A 172 1.63 -16.60 16.50
CA ASP A 172 1.09 -17.55 15.53
C ASP A 172 1.63 -17.09 14.17
N LYS A 173 2.34 -17.98 13.47
CA LYS A 173 2.95 -17.60 12.19
C LYS A 173 1.93 -17.20 11.13
N ASN A 174 0.68 -17.52 11.33
CA ASN A 174 -0.38 -17.20 10.37
C ASN A 174 -1.22 -15.99 10.82
N MET A 175 -0.71 -15.21 11.76
CA MET A 175 -1.37 -13.99 12.23
C MET A 175 -0.39 -12.82 12.15
N VAL A 176 -0.84 -11.71 11.59
CA VAL A 176 -0.06 -10.47 11.73
C VAL A 176 -0.34 -9.88 13.10
N GLU A 177 0.52 -8.97 13.54
CA GLU A 177 0.33 -8.24 14.78
C GLU A 177 0.37 -6.77 14.48
N LEU A 178 -0.60 -6.03 15.02
CA LEU A 178 -0.67 -4.58 14.91
C LEU A 178 -0.53 -4.00 16.31
N TYR A 179 0.27 -2.95 16.44
CA TYR A 179 0.58 -2.35 17.73
C TYR A 179 0.20 -0.89 17.70
N PHE A 180 -0.79 -0.53 18.52
CA PHE A 180 -1.24 0.84 18.64
C PHE A 180 -0.71 1.47 19.92
N GLY A 181 -0.54 2.77 19.90
CA GLY A 181 -0.10 3.51 21.06
C GLY A 181 0.91 4.59 20.70
N SER A 182 0.92 5.64 21.49
CA SER A 182 1.77 6.80 21.24
C SER A 182 3.25 6.51 21.36
N LYS A 183 3.62 5.39 22.02
CA LYS A 183 5.02 4.95 22.07
C LYS A 183 5.48 4.32 20.78
N TYR A 184 4.57 3.81 19.95
CA TYR A 184 4.93 2.94 18.82
C TYR A 184 4.65 3.55 17.47
N SER A 185 3.95 4.68 17.41
CA SER A 185 3.75 5.44 16.19
C SER A 185 3.12 6.78 16.51
N ASN A 186 3.42 7.77 15.70
CA ASN A 186 2.71 9.05 15.73
C ASN A 186 1.71 9.05 14.58
N GLY A 187 0.43 8.88 14.93
CA GLY A 187 -0.66 9.03 13.97
C GLY A 187 -0.93 7.82 13.09
N PHE A 188 -0.35 6.65 13.41
CA PHE A 188 -0.58 5.44 12.65
C PHE A 188 -0.38 4.22 13.57
N PHE A 189 0.31 3.18 13.09
CA PHE A 189 0.60 2.01 13.93
C PHE A 189 1.89 1.34 13.50
N ALA A 190 2.39 0.47 14.39
CA ALA A 190 3.48 -0.44 14.10
C ALA A 190 2.91 -1.84 13.88
N TYR A 191 3.73 -2.74 13.34
CA TYR A 191 3.24 -4.05 12.92
C TYR A 191 4.34 -5.08 12.89
N SER A 192 3.94 -6.37 12.93
CA SER A 192 4.80 -7.46 12.53
C SER A 192 4.04 -8.37 11.58
N ILE A 193 4.73 -8.81 10.53
CA ILE A 193 4.18 -9.67 9.50
C ILE A 193 5.08 -10.90 9.42
N PRO A 194 4.69 -12.03 9.99
CA PRO A 194 5.53 -13.23 9.93
C PRO A 194 5.71 -13.71 8.49
N ILE A 195 6.95 -14.04 8.13
CA ILE A 195 7.18 -14.72 6.85
C ILE A 195 7.38 -16.21 7.06
N CYS A 196 7.64 -16.63 8.28
CA CYS A 196 7.72 -18.04 8.69
C CYS A 196 7.72 -18.08 10.21
N GLU A 197 8.04 -19.25 10.78
CA GLU A 197 8.08 -19.43 12.24
C GLU A 197 9.17 -18.61 12.93
N SER A 198 10.21 -18.20 12.19
CA SER A 198 11.42 -17.65 12.78
C SER A 198 11.75 -16.23 12.37
N PHE A 199 11.05 -15.67 11.37
CA PHE A 199 11.38 -14.36 10.82
C PHE A 199 10.11 -13.58 10.52
N ALA A 200 10.21 -12.26 10.70
CA ALA A 200 9.10 -11.37 10.38
C ALA A 200 9.60 -10.04 9.87
N ARG A 201 8.74 -9.38 9.11
CA ARG A 201 8.91 -7.97 8.78
C ARG A 201 8.26 -7.18 9.90
N VAL A 202 9.06 -6.41 10.62
CA VAL A 202 8.57 -5.60 11.73
C VAL A 202 8.82 -4.15 11.39
N GLY A 203 7.78 -3.33 11.47
CA GLY A 203 7.91 -1.96 11.01
C GLY A 203 6.92 -1.02 11.64
N VAL A 204 7.04 0.23 11.19
CA VAL A 204 6.16 1.31 11.66
C VAL A 204 5.88 2.26 10.50
N ILE A 205 4.67 2.77 10.47
CA ILE A 205 4.33 3.95 9.68
C ILE A 205 3.99 5.04 10.66
N SER A 206 4.53 6.24 10.44
CA SER A 206 4.40 7.33 11.40
C SER A 206 4.48 8.66 10.66
N ILE A 207 3.88 9.68 11.25
CA ILE A 207 4.01 11.04 10.71
C ILE A 207 5.48 11.44 10.68
N ASN A 208 6.22 11.07 11.74
CA ASN A 208 7.64 11.41 11.86
C ASN A 208 8.36 10.37 12.69
N SER A 209 9.68 10.46 12.76
CA SER A 209 10.55 9.75 13.72
C SER A 209 10.33 8.23 13.74
N PRO A 210 10.28 7.57 12.58
CA PRO A 210 9.96 6.14 12.60
C PRO A 210 10.99 5.30 13.36
N LYS A 211 12.27 5.69 13.37
CA LYS A 211 13.27 4.93 14.10
C LYS A 211 13.02 4.94 15.60
N LEU A 212 12.63 6.09 16.15
CA LEU A 212 12.29 6.19 17.57
C LEU A 212 11.19 5.19 17.93
N TYR A 213 10.13 5.16 17.14
CA TYR A 213 8.98 4.31 17.43
C TYR A 213 9.28 2.84 17.22
N LEU A 214 10.04 2.52 16.19
CA LEU A 214 10.41 1.12 15.95
C LEU A 214 11.36 0.63 17.06
N ASP A 215 12.31 1.45 17.49
CA ASP A 215 13.18 1.09 18.62
C ASP A 215 12.35 0.85 19.88
N ASN A 216 11.35 1.70 20.14
CA ASN A 216 10.49 1.50 21.29
C ASN A 216 9.72 0.17 21.20
N LEU A 217 9.23 -0.16 20.00
CA LEU A 217 8.52 -1.42 19.81
C LEU A 217 9.43 -2.61 20.14
N LEU A 218 10.62 -2.60 19.55
CA LEU A 218 11.53 -3.74 19.66
C LEU A 218 12.10 -3.90 21.07
N LYS A 219 12.28 -2.79 21.78
CA LYS A 219 12.95 -2.83 23.09
C LYS A 219 12.00 -2.77 24.27
N LYS A 220 10.81 -2.19 24.11
CA LYS A 220 9.97 -1.88 25.27
C LYS A 220 8.56 -2.46 25.21
N HIS A 221 8.08 -2.90 24.05
CA HIS A 221 6.72 -3.43 23.97
C HIS A 221 6.62 -4.71 24.80
N PRO A 222 5.63 -4.81 25.69
CA PRO A 222 5.59 -5.97 26.62
C PRO A 222 5.47 -7.33 25.93
N SER A 223 4.88 -7.37 24.73
CA SER A 223 4.75 -8.65 24.02
C SER A 223 5.87 -8.87 23.00
N VAL A 224 6.50 -7.82 22.49
CA VAL A 224 7.44 -7.94 21.36
C VAL A 224 8.88 -8.10 21.84
N SER A 225 9.27 -7.38 22.89
CA SER A 225 10.68 -7.26 23.24
C SER A 225 11.35 -8.59 23.55
N GLU A 226 10.61 -9.56 24.04
CA GLU A 226 11.16 -10.87 24.38
C GLU A 226 11.12 -11.85 23.22
N ARG A 227 10.45 -11.49 22.13
CA ARG A 227 10.28 -12.39 20.98
C ARG A 227 11.14 -12.00 19.78
N VAL A 228 11.77 -10.84 19.81
CA VAL A 228 12.61 -10.38 18.71
C VAL A 228 14.07 -10.75 18.99
N GLY A 229 14.75 -11.28 17.98
CA GLY A 229 16.18 -11.57 18.06
C GLY A 229 16.99 -10.35 17.72
N LYS A 230 18.33 -10.52 17.77
CA LYS A 230 19.24 -9.40 17.59
C LYS A 230 19.65 -9.16 16.14
N SER A 231 19.43 -10.14 15.26
CA SER A 231 19.87 -10.04 13.87
C SER A 231 18.85 -9.30 13.03
N ILE A 232 19.31 -8.23 12.37
CA ILE A 232 18.51 -7.51 11.39
C ILE A 232 19.07 -7.84 10.02
N MET A 233 18.26 -8.50 9.17
CA MET A 233 18.71 -8.95 7.85
C MET A 233 18.49 -7.89 6.78
N GLU A 234 17.45 -7.08 6.90
CA GLU A 234 17.15 -6.03 5.93
C GLU A 234 16.57 -4.83 6.65
N ILE A 235 16.87 -3.65 6.12
CA ILE A 235 16.31 -2.38 6.58
C ILE A 235 15.75 -1.67 5.37
N ASN A 236 14.46 -1.30 5.43
CA ASN A 236 13.82 -0.55 4.35
C ASN A 236 13.13 0.68 4.94
N MET A 237 13.37 1.83 4.34
CA MET A 237 12.76 3.08 4.75
C MET A 237 12.18 3.77 3.52
N GLY A 238 11.03 4.38 3.68
CA GLY A 238 10.43 5.08 2.55
C GLY A 238 9.25 5.93 2.92
N ALA A 239 8.86 6.74 1.96
CA ALA A 239 7.65 7.55 2.07
C ALA A 239 6.44 6.69 1.75
N VAL A 240 5.36 6.91 2.50
CA VAL A 240 4.12 6.18 2.31
C VAL A 240 3.06 7.21 1.93
N PRO A 241 2.53 7.15 0.70
CA PRO A 241 1.50 8.12 0.29
C PRO A 241 0.16 7.67 0.82
N LEU A 242 -0.56 8.56 1.47
CA LEU A 242 -1.79 8.18 2.18
C LEU A 242 -3.02 8.99 1.76
N SER A 243 -2.96 9.67 0.62
CA SER A 243 -4.15 10.34 0.09
C SER A 243 -4.15 10.26 -1.43
N LEU A 244 -5.33 10.06 -1.99
CA LEU A 244 -5.49 10.08 -3.44
C LEU A 244 -5.49 11.52 -3.93
N VAL A 245 -4.71 11.80 -4.97
CA VAL A 245 -4.70 13.12 -5.62
C VAL A 245 -5.29 12.98 -7.01
N ASN A 246 -5.51 14.11 -7.69
CA ASN A 246 -5.92 14.06 -9.10
C ASN A 246 -4.85 13.31 -9.88
N PHE A 247 -5.28 12.37 -10.71
CA PHE A 247 -4.34 11.49 -11.41
C PHE A 247 -4.53 11.51 -12.93
N VAL A 248 -5.29 12.45 -13.45
CA VAL A 248 -5.45 12.60 -14.91
C VAL A 248 -5.43 14.08 -15.26
N LYS A 249 -4.56 14.46 -16.19
CA LYS A 249 -4.53 15.77 -16.81
C LYS A 249 -4.27 15.58 -18.30
N ASP A 250 -5.24 15.97 -19.13
CA ASP A 250 -5.12 15.85 -20.58
C ASP A 250 -4.71 14.42 -20.98
N ASN A 251 -3.51 14.26 -21.59
CA ASN A 251 -3.04 12.95 -22.04
C ASN A 251 -2.05 12.31 -21.08
N VAL A 252 -2.06 12.74 -19.79
CA VAL A 252 -1.15 12.22 -18.79
C VAL A 252 -1.94 11.61 -17.65
N ALA A 253 -1.58 10.39 -17.25
CA ALA A 253 -2.17 9.72 -16.09
C ALA A 253 -1.08 9.32 -15.13
N LEU A 254 -1.43 9.32 -13.83
CA LEU A 254 -0.57 8.76 -12.77
C LEU A 254 -1.21 7.49 -12.25
N ILE A 255 -0.38 6.50 -11.90
CA ILE A 255 -0.86 5.23 -11.36
C ILE A 255 0.05 4.82 -10.20
N GLY A 256 -0.54 4.19 -9.19
CA GLY A 256 0.20 3.67 -8.06
C GLY A 256 0.51 4.75 -7.05
N ASP A 257 1.68 4.66 -6.42
CA ASP A 257 2.07 5.59 -5.36
C ASP A 257 2.12 7.04 -5.85
N ALA A 258 2.44 7.24 -7.12
CA ALA A 258 2.46 8.59 -7.70
C ALA A 258 1.12 9.28 -7.54
N ALA A 259 0.04 8.54 -7.56
CA ALA A 259 -1.33 9.06 -7.43
C ALA A 259 -1.88 8.91 -6.02
N GLY A 260 -1.16 8.25 -5.13
CA GLY A 260 -1.71 7.91 -3.82
C GLY A 260 -2.69 6.77 -3.87
N MET A 261 -2.47 5.81 -4.77
CA MET A 261 -3.38 4.66 -4.88
C MET A 261 -3.03 3.60 -3.85
N VAL A 262 -3.25 3.95 -2.60
CA VAL A 262 -3.05 3.08 -1.45
C VAL A 262 -4.23 3.23 -0.50
N LYS A 263 -4.38 2.24 0.38
CA LYS A 263 -5.36 2.31 1.47
C LYS A 263 -4.85 3.33 2.49
N PRO A 264 -5.59 4.41 2.75
CA PRO A 264 -5.08 5.43 3.68
C PRO A 264 -4.91 4.93 5.11
N TYR A 265 -5.52 3.81 5.46
CA TYR A 265 -5.53 3.30 6.83
C TYR A 265 -4.56 2.15 7.07
N THR A 266 -3.88 1.66 6.03
CA THR A 266 -2.85 0.61 6.20
C THR A 266 -1.57 0.91 5.41
N GLY A 267 -1.65 1.72 4.37
CA GLY A 267 -0.51 1.98 3.49
C GLY A 267 -0.32 0.94 2.39
N GLY A 268 -1.17 -0.08 2.33
CA GLY A 268 -1.09 -1.09 1.28
C GLY A 268 -1.71 -0.61 -0.01
N GLY A 269 -1.04 -0.83 -1.15
CA GLY A 269 -1.52 -0.29 -2.41
C GLY A 269 -1.71 -1.27 -3.55
N ILE A 270 -1.29 -2.51 -3.39
CA ILE A 270 -1.22 -3.41 -4.55
C ILE A 270 -2.60 -3.67 -5.15
N TYR A 271 -3.62 -3.90 -4.32
CA TYR A 271 -4.96 -4.13 -4.87
C TYR A 271 -5.48 -2.90 -5.60
N TYR A 272 -5.26 -1.71 -5.01
CA TYR A 272 -5.77 -0.48 -5.61
C TYR A 272 -5.07 -0.16 -6.94
N LEU A 273 -3.76 -0.38 -7.01
CA LEU A 273 -3.07 -0.11 -8.27
C LEU A 273 -3.35 -1.19 -9.32
N LEU A 274 -3.58 -2.42 -8.90
CA LEU A 274 -4.00 -3.47 -9.83
C LEU A 274 -5.32 -3.10 -10.50
N ARG A 275 -6.31 -2.69 -9.70
CA ARG A 275 -7.59 -2.28 -10.26
C ARG A 275 -7.44 -1.05 -11.16
N ALA A 276 -6.58 -0.11 -10.77
CA ALA A 276 -6.35 1.07 -11.60
C ALA A 276 -5.80 0.65 -12.97
N ALA A 277 -4.83 -0.25 -13.00
CA ALA A 277 -4.25 -0.69 -14.26
C ALA A 277 -5.31 -1.38 -15.14
N GLU A 278 -6.17 -2.20 -14.53
CA GLU A 278 -7.22 -2.89 -15.28
C GLU A 278 -8.25 -1.89 -15.82
N LEU A 279 -8.63 -0.92 -15.00
CA LEU A 279 -9.60 0.09 -15.44
C LEU A 279 -9.02 0.99 -16.52
N LEU A 280 -7.74 1.33 -16.43
CA LEU A 280 -7.09 2.10 -17.48
C LEU A 280 -7.10 1.30 -18.80
N GLY A 281 -6.77 0.02 -18.74
CA GLY A 281 -6.81 -0.82 -19.92
C GLY A 281 -8.19 -0.90 -20.53
N ASN A 282 -9.22 -0.99 -19.71
CA ASN A 282 -10.61 -1.06 -20.19
C ASN A 282 -11.09 0.25 -20.81
N SER A 283 -10.64 1.37 -20.27
CA SER A 283 -11.11 2.70 -20.68
C SER A 283 -10.29 3.32 -21.80
N PHE A 284 -9.04 2.89 -21.94
CA PHE A 284 -8.12 3.48 -22.91
C PHE A 284 -8.76 3.52 -24.31
N PRO A 285 -8.64 4.62 -25.05
CA PRO A 285 -7.78 5.77 -24.82
C PRO A 285 -8.40 6.93 -24.02
N SER A 286 -9.54 6.76 -23.43
CA SER A 286 -10.20 7.83 -22.69
C SER A 286 -9.67 7.85 -21.24
N LEU A 287 -8.76 8.77 -20.93
CA LEU A 287 -8.27 8.91 -19.56
C LEU A 287 -9.35 9.49 -18.64
N ILE A 288 -10.26 10.29 -19.17
CA ILE A 288 -11.38 10.80 -18.38
C ILE A 288 -12.27 9.65 -17.93
N ASP A 289 -12.55 8.70 -18.82
CA ASP A 289 -13.35 7.53 -18.43
C ASP A 289 -12.61 6.67 -17.41
N PHE A 290 -11.29 6.52 -17.57
CA PHE A 290 -10.49 5.82 -16.57
C PHE A 290 -10.69 6.47 -15.20
N LYS A 291 -10.54 7.78 -15.12
CA LYS A 291 -10.70 8.48 -13.84
C LYS A 291 -12.10 8.26 -13.26
N LYS A 292 -13.15 8.38 -14.11
CA LYS A 292 -14.52 8.16 -13.65
C LYS A 292 -14.71 6.77 -13.09
N GLU A 293 -14.22 5.75 -13.79
CA GLU A 293 -14.41 4.36 -13.36
C GLU A 293 -13.65 4.07 -12.08
N TYR A 294 -12.43 4.59 -11.95
CA TYR A 294 -11.66 4.39 -10.72
C TYR A 294 -12.35 5.05 -9.53
N LEU A 295 -12.83 6.28 -9.70
CA LEU A 295 -13.52 6.97 -8.61
C LEU A 295 -14.86 6.31 -8.29
N LYS A 296 -15.56 5.79 -9.30
CA LYS A 296 -16.81 5.06 -9.07
C LYS A 296 -16.57 3.86 -8.15
N GLU A 297 -15.47 3.13 -8.35
CA GLU A 297 -15.15 1.95 -7.56
C GLU A 297 -14.60 2.30 -6.17
N PHE A 298 -13.79 3.35 -6.06
CA PHE A 298 -12.98 3.56 -4.87
C PHE A 298 -13.26 4.85 -4.08
N LYS A 299 -14.07 5.78 -4.58
CA LYS A 299 -14.26 7.05 -3.89
C LYS A 299 -14.76 6.85 -2.46
N ARG A 300 -15.75 5.96 -2.29
CA ARG A 300 -16.26 5.67 -0.95
C ARG A 300 -15.20 5.02 -0.08
N GLU A 301 -14.41 4.11 -0.66
CA GLU A 301 -13.36 3.43 0.11
C GLU A 301 -12.29 4.41 0.57
N TYR A 302 -11.90 5.35 -0.27
CA TYR A 302 -10.97 6.41 0.15
C TYR A 302 -11.58 7.28 1.24
N GLY A 303 -12.85 7.63 1.09
CA GLY A 303 -13.52 8.46 2.09
C GLY A 303 -13.50 7.82 3.47
N VAL A 304 -13.88 6.54 3.53
CA VAL A 304 -13.86 5.81 4.80
C VAL A 304 -12.43 5.62 5.29
N GLY A 305 -11.52 5.24 4.40
CA GLY A 305 -10.13 5.03 4.77
C GLY A 305 -9.46 6.27 5.34
N GLU A 306 -9.73 7.43 4.75
CA GLU A 306 -9.22 8.69 5.28
C GLU A 306 -9.74 8.98 6.69
N LYS A 307 -11.02 8.67 6.92
CA LYS A 307 -11.60 8.90 8.25
C LYS A 307 -10.96 7.97 9.29
N ILE A 308 -10.69 6.73 8.91
CA ILE A 308 -9.98 5.81 9.82
C ILE A 308 -8.59 6.36 10.14
N ARG A 309 -7.86 6.82 9.11
CA ARG A 309 -6.52 7.39 9.34
C ARG A 309 -6.58 8.59 10.28
N LYS A 310 -7.58 9.44 10.12
CA LYS A 310 -7.72 10.61 10.99
C LYS A 310 -8.02 10.19 12.42
N LEU A 311 -8.75 9.09 12.62
CA LEU A 311 -8.97 8.58 13.97
C LEU A 311 -7.66 8.18 14.65
N TYR A 312 -6.71 7.62 13.89
CA TYR A 312 -5.40 7.29 14.48
C TYR A 312 -4.70 8.49 15.09
N ARG A 313 -4.99 9.70 14.61
CA ARG A 313 -4.40 10.91 15.15
C ARG A 313 -5.16 11.45 16.37
N ILE A 314 -6.45 11.17 16.44
CA ILE A 314 -7.33 11.70 17.48
C ILE A 314 -7.34 10.81 18.72
N LEU A 315 -7.33 9.50 18.54
CA LEU A 315 -7.48 8.55 19.64
C LEU A 315 -6.25 8.58 20.55
N LYS A 316 -6.52 8.58 21.86
CA LYS A 316 -5.50 8.54 22.88
C LYS A 316 -5.24 7.09 23.31
N ASP A 317 -4.16 6.89 24.07
CA ASP A 317 -3.80 5.54 24.49
C ASP A 317 -4.93 4.85 25.27
N GLU A 318 -5.59 5.57 26.17
CA GLU A 318 -6.69 4.99 26.93
C GLU A 318 -7.89 4.65 26.04
N ASP A 319 -8.06 5.39 24.93
CA ASP A 319 -9.12 5.06 23.97
C ASP A 319 -8.83 3.74 23.26
N TYR A 320 -7.58 3.53 22.86
CA TYR A 320 -7.20 2.26 22.24
C TYR A 320 -7.37 1.10 23.21
N ASP A 321 -6.98 1.30 24.48
CA ASP A 321 -7.16 0.25 25.49
C ASP A 321 -8.64 -0.11 25.63
N PHE A 322 -9.51 0.88 25.66
CA PHE A 322 -10.95 0.68 25.73
C PHE A 322 -11.47 -0.08 24.50
N LEU A 323 -11.05 0.37 23.33
CA LEU A 323 -11.54 -0.23 22.06
C LEU A 323 -11.12 -1.69 21.91
N VAL A 324 -9.90 -2.03 22.34
CA VAL A 324 -9.45 -3.43 22.27
C VAL A 324 -10.32 -4.29 23.20
N LYS A 325 -10.61 -3.84 24.40
CA LYS A 325 -11.48 -4.59 25.31
C LYS A 325 -12.87 -4.77 24.73
N LEU A 326 -13.42 -3.69 24.18
CA LEU A 326 -14.75 -3.71 23.57
C LEU A 326 -14.80 -4.69 22.39
N SER A 327 -13.73 -4.71 21.59
CA SER A 327 -13.69 -5.51 20.37
C SER A 327 -13.71 -7.01 20.62
N LYS A 328 -13.38 -7.44 21.82
CA LYS A 328 -13.38 -8.88 22.14
C LYS A 328 -14.76 -9.50 21.98
N ASP A 329 -15.81 -8.71 22.07
CA ASP A 329 -17.19 -9.17 21.95
C ASP A 329 -17.81 -8.86 20.59
N ILE A 330 -17.00 -8.44 19.61
CA ILE A 330 -17.49 -8.02 18.29
C ILE A 330 -17.06 -9.05 17.25
N ASP A 331 -17.99 -9.36 16.33
CA ASP A 331 -17.70 -10.21 15.18
C ASP A 331 -17.26 -9.32 13.99
N PHE A 332 -16.03 -9.47 13.55
CA PHE A 332 -15.46 -8.71 12.46
C PHE A 332 -15.45 -9.46 11.12
N SER A 333 -16.13 -10.62 11.06
CA SER A 333 -16.02 -11.49 9.89
C SER A 333 -16.55 -10.87 8.59
N GLU A 334 -17.35 -9.82 8.69
CA GLU A 334 -17.88 -9.13 7.51
C GLU A 334 -16.93 -8.04 6.99
N VAL A 335 -15.83 -7.76 7.69
CA VAL A 335 -14.91 -6.70 7.29
C VAL A 335 -13.95 -7.21 6.22
N ASP A 336 -13.90 -6.50 5.10
CA ASP A 336 -13.06 -6.81 3.94
C ASP A 336 -11.87 -5.87 3.95
N MET A 337 -10.66 -6.41 4.02
CA MET A 337 -9.45 -5.57 4.12
C MET A 337 -9.25 -4.65 2.93
N ASP A 338 -9.82 -4.98 1.76
CA ASP A 338 -9.71 -4.14 0.57
C ASP A 338 -10.85 -3.12 0.48
N ARG A 339 -11.87 -3.25 1.32
CA ARG A 339 -13.04 -2.36 1.27
C ARG A 339 -13.37 -1.88 2.68
N PRO A 340 -12.71 -0.82 3.12
CA PRO A 340 -12.90 -0.33 4.50
C PRO A 340 -14.34 0.12 4.78
N SER A 341 -15.12 0.42 3.75
CA SER A 341 -16.52 0.76 3.99
C SER A 341 -17.30 -0.37 4.66
N THR A 342 -16.82 -1.62 4.54
CA THR A 342 -17.46 -2.76 5.22
C THR A 342 -17.32 -2.65 6.75
N ALA A 343 -16.37 -1.87 7.25
CA ALA A 343 -16.24 -1.65 8.69
C ALA A 343 -17.42 -0.86 9.26
N LEU A 344 -18.17 -0.15 8.42
CA LEU A 344 -19.37 0.55 8.89
C LEU A 344 -20.39 -0.42 9.46
N ASN A 345 -20.36 -1.68 9.06
CA ASN A 345 -21.28 -2.69 9.58
C ASN A 345 -21.05 -3.00 11.05
N ILE A 346 -19.92 -2.60 11.62
CA ILE A 346 -19.60 -2.86 13.00
C ILE A 346 -20.22 -1.82 13.93
N ILE A 347 -20.54 -0.61 13.41
CA ILE A 347 -21.01 0.50 14.24
C ILE A 347 -22.23 0.13 15.10
N PRO A 348 -23.28 -0.53 14.55
CA PRO A 348 -24.39 -0.94 15.42
C PRO A 348 -23.98 -1.91 16.52
N LYS A 349 -23.01 -2.78 16.23
CA LYS A 349 -22.52 -3.73 17.23
C LYS A 349 -21.77 -3.01 18.35
N LEU A 350 -20.98 -2.00 18.00
CA LEU A 350 -20.27 -1.18 18.99
C LEU A 350 -21.25 -0.44 19.89
N LEU A 351 -22.31 0.10 19.30
CA LEU A 351 -23.32 0.83 20.08
C LEU A 351 -24.02 -0.08 21.10
N LYS A 352 -24.21 -1.35 20.75
CA LYS A 352 -24.87 -2.30 21.66
C LYS A 352 -24.03 -2.62 22.88
N VAL A 353 -22.72 -2.73 22.75
CA VAL A 353 -21.86 -3.23 23.82
C VAL A 353 -21.10 -2.12 24.55
N ALA A 354 -21.14 -0.88 24.04
CA ALA A 354 -20.32 0.20 24.57
C ALA A 354 -20.81 0.67 25.92
N GLY A 355 -19.93 0.70 26.90
CA GLY A 355 -20.17 1.36 28.17
C GLY A 355 -19.70 2.80 28.18
N ARG A 356 -19.12 3.29 27.08
CA ARG A 356 -18.61 4.66 26.96
C ARG A 356 -19.12 5.28 25.66
N PRO A 357 -20.34 5.78 25.66
CA PRO A 357 -20.93 6.29 24.41
C PRO A 357 -20.21 7.48 23.80
N LYS A 358 -19.44 8.24 24.58
CA LYS A 358 -18.74 9.41 24.07
C LYS A 358 -17.71 9.01 22.99
N ILE A 359 -16.92 7.95 23.24
CA ILE A 359 -15.93 7.50 22.25
C ILE A 359 -16.63 7.00 20.99
N ILE A 360 -17.69 6.21 21.17
CA ILE A 360 -18.43 5.69 20.01
C ILE A 360 -19.02 6.84 19.20
N PHE A 361 -19.54 7.85 19.90
CA PHE A 361 -20.11 9.01 19.22
C PHE A 361 -19.05 9.75 18.39
N GLU A 362 -17.85 9.93 18.96
CA GLU A 362 -16.76 10.57 18.22
C GLU A 362 -16.38 9.76 16.98
N MET A 363 -16.34 8.44 17.10
CA MET A 363 -16.04 7.60 15.96
C MET A 363 -17.10 7.70 14.87
N ILE A 364 -18.38 7.71 15.27
CA ILE A 364 -19.47 7.85 14.33
C ILE A 364 -19.40 9.20 13.60
N LYS A 365 -19.09 10.25 14.34
CA LYS A 365 -18.94 11.57 13.72
C LYS A 365 -17.82 11.58 12.68
N ALA A 366 -16.74 10.86 12.94
CA ALA A 366 -15.63 10.77 11.99
C ALA A 366 -16.04 10.08 10.72
N PHE A 367 -17.00 9.13 10.78
CA PHE A 367 -17.47 8.40 9.60
C PHE A 367 -18.56 9.13 8.82
N LEU A 368 -19.18 10.13 9.41
CA LEU A 368 -20.18 10.93 8.72
C LEU A 368 -19.56 12.12 8.02
#